data_4af4e892ef2b6dfa7860231ec0534d7d
#
_entry.id   4af4e892ef2b6dfa7860231ec0534d7d
#
_cell.length_a   1.000
_cell.length_b   1.000
_cell.length_c   1.000
_cell.angle_alpha   90.00
_cell.angle_beta   90.00
_cell.angle_gamma   90.00
#
_symmetry.space_group_name_H-M   'P 1'
#
loop_
_entity.id
_entity.type
_entity.pdbx_description
1 polymer ?
#
loop_
_entity_poly.entity_id
_entity_poly.type
_entity_poly.pdbx_seq_one_letter_code
_entity_poly.pdbx_strand_id
1 'polypeptide(L)'
;SSCFESYAESPFVNLVNKIKPNPNTLPIHLGNLSGQFLDDVVHDRNIAFSDSIREFVSRNIMSIISCPGMELPKDRIRFTQDAQIQKRNISHLIGASLPQSIKDYNRKGVVLEPSFFSEVLGIQGRLDFLWQKDKDIIIIEQKSGKGDFVPYTSPSYNPNIPKVREPHWVQALLYGALLTYGYDKYPSEIRGIMLLYSKYSEGLVSSPNAPQLLHRAIRMRNLLAWSEILYAKEGLDILTSLTPDMLNKKKMTGRLWEDYIRPQLSELLSPIASASKLERLYYLRFLRFLENEQLLAKVGNKTKEDSGFASTWNDTLEDKKAAGNIDDKLHIAGYDCEDKQETSVRGIKLRFEEPQS
;
A
#
# COMPACT_ATOMS: atom_id res chain seq x y z
N SER A 1 -0.96 -3.69 -2.14
CA SER A 1 -2.36 -3.98 -2.56
C SER A 1 -2.57 -3.82 -4.06
N SER A 2 -2.03 -2.77 -4.69
CA SER A 2 -2.18 -2.53 -6.14
C SER A 2 -1.76 -3.71 -7.02
N CYS A 3 -0.70 -4.42 -6.63
CA CYS A 3 -0.23 -5.61 -7.34
C CYS A 3 -1.26 -6.75 -7.28
N PHE A 4 -1.85 -7.00 -6.11
CA PHE A 4 -2.92 -7.98 -5.96
C PHE A 4 -4.19 -7.57 -6.71
N GLU A 5 -4.53 -6.28 -6.67
CA GLU A 5 -5.70 -5.75 -7.39
C GLU A 5 -5.56 -5.94 -8.90
N SER A 6 -4.43 -5.55 -9.47
CA SER A 6 -4.19 -5.69 -10.91
C SER A 6 -4.12 -7.14 -11.37
N TYR A 7 -3.49 -8.02 -10.58
CA TYR A 7 -3.44 -9.45 -10.90
C TYR A 7 -4.82 -10.13 -10.78
N ALA A 8 -5.62 -9.73 -9.79
CA ALA A 8 -6.99 -10.21 -9.64
C ALA A 8 -7.87 -9.82 -10.84
N GLU A 9 -7.63 -8.65 -11.43
CA GLU A 9 -8.28 -8.25 -12.68
C GLU A 9 -7.82 -9.12 -13.86
N SER A 10 -6.52 -9.22 -14.08
CA SER A 10 -5.89 -10.12 -15.07
C SER A 10 -4.38 -10.18 -14.86
N PRO A 11 -3.72 -11.34 -15.06
CA PRO A 11 -2.27 -11.44 -15.12
C PRO A 11 -1.66 -10.51 -16.18
N PHE A 12 -2.34 -10.31 -17.30
CA PHE A 12 -1.90 -9.39 -18.36
C PHE A 12 -1.98 -7.92 -17.94
N VAL A 13 -3.00 -7.52 -17.20
CA VAL A 13 -3.08 -6.17 -16.61
C VAL A 13 -1.93 -5.95 -15.63
N ASN A 14 -1.59 -6.94 -14.81
CA ASN A 14 -0.44 -6.87 -13.93
C ASN A 14 0.87 -6.70 -14.70
N LEU A 15 1.06 -7.50 -15.77
CA LEU A 15 2.24 -7.43 -16.63
C LEU A 15 2.38 -6.04 -17.28
N VAL A 16 1.30 -5.50 -17.85
CA VAL A 16 1.29 -4.17 -18.45
C VAL A 16 1.62 -3.08 -17.41
N ASN A 17 1.12 -3.21 -16.19
CA ASN A 17 1.43 -2.28 -15.12
C ASN A 17 2.91 -2.31 -14.67
N LYS A 18 3.62 -3.43 -14.88
CA LYS A 18 5.07 -3.49 -14.63
C LYS A 18 5.89 -2.64 -15.62
N ILE A 19 5.47 -2.58 -16.88
CA ILE A 19 6.16 -1.83 -17.94
C ILE A 19 5.65 -0.39 -18.08
N LYS A 20 4.49 -0.09 -17.54
CA LYS A 20 3.90 1.24 -17.57
C LYS A 20 4.67 2.18 -16.64
N PRO A 21 5.01 3.40 -17.08
CA PRO A 21 5.56 4.42 -16.20
C PRO A 21 4.63 4.63 -14.99
N ASN A 22 5.22 4.74 -13.80
CA ASN A 22 4.44 5.02 -12.59
C ASN A 22 4.05 6.51 -12.62
N PRO A 23 2.79 6.85 -12.94
CA PRO A 23 2.42 8.25 -13.11
C PRO A 23 2.39 8.94 -11.76
N ASN A 24 2.95 10.14 -11.72
CA ASN A 24 2.70 11.08 -10.66
C ASN A 24 1.27 11.61 -10.83
N THR A 25 0.36 11.37 -9.90
CA THR A 25 -1.06 11.71 -10.04
C THR A 25 -1.62 12.42 -8.81
N LEU A 26 -2.61 13.29 -9.02
CA LEU A 26 -3.32 13.99 -7.95
C LEU A 26 -3.89 13.07 -6.85
N PRO A 27 -4.50 11.91 -7.17
CA PRO A 27 -4.97 10.98 -6.14
C PRO A 27 -3.86 10.47 -5.22
N ILE A 28 -2.63 10.28 -5.71
CA ILE A 28 -1.48 9.86 -4.90
C ILE A 28 -1.11 10.98 -3.92
N HIS A 29 -1.01 12.22 -4.41
CA HIS A 29 -0.71 13.37 -3.54
C HIS A 29 -1.80 13.59 -2.49
N LEU A 30 -3.07 13.44 -2.88
CA LEU A 30 -4.17 13.55 -1.95
C LEU A 30 -4.14 12.43 -0.89
N GLY A 31 -3.73 11.21 -1.29
CA GLY A 31 -3.53 10.10 -0.37
C GLY A 31 -2.44 10.39 0.66
N ASN A 32 -1.28 10.85 0.21
CA ASN A 32 -0.16 11.18 1.09
C ASN A 32 -0.50 12.34 2.05
N LEU A 33 -1.17 13.37 1.55
CA LEU A 33 -1.63 14.49 2.38
C LEU A 33 -2.69 14.04 3.40
N SER A 34 -3.55 13.10 3.03
CA SER A 34 -4.54 12.53 3.95
C SER A 34 -3.88 11.70 5.06
N GLY A 35 -2.79 11.00 4.77
CA GLY A 35 -1.95 10.35 5.79
C GLY A 35 -1.39 11.36 6.78
N GLN A 36 -0.81 12.48 6.30
CA GLN A 36 -0.34 13.56 7.17
C GLN A 36 -1.47 14.13 8.06
N PHE A 37 -2.69 14.29 7.53
CA PHE A 37 -3.82 14.72 8.35
C PHE A 37 -4.22 13.71 9.42
N LEU A 38 -4.09 12.40 9.14
CA LEU A 38 -4.32 11.36 10.14
C LEU A 38 -3.31 11.48 11.28
N ASP A 39 -2.03 11.63 10.94
CA ASP A 39 -0.96 11.83 11.93
C ASP A 39 -1.21 13.06 12.79
N ASP A 40 -1.55 14.20 12.18
CA ASP A 40 -1.83 15.45 12.90
C ASP A 40 -2.98 15.28 13.90
N VAL A 41 -4.04 14.59 13.50
CA VAL A 41 -5.23 14.39 14.36
C VAL A 41 -4.94 13.41 15.51
N VAL A 42 -4.23 12.33 15.23
CA VAL A 42 -3.89 11.33 16.26
C VAL A 42 -2.95 11.92 17.32
N HIS A 43 -1.96 12.71 16.90
CA HIS A 43 -1.02 13.36 17.81
C HIS A 43 -1.56 14.66 18.45
N ASP A 44 -2.83 14.96 18.22
CA ASP A 44 -3.50 16.19 18.73
C ASP A 44 -2.77 17.48 18.32
N ARG A 45 -2.11 17.44 17.17
CA ARG A 45 -1.47 18.62 16.59
C ARG A 45 -2.55 19.53 16.04
N ASN A 46 -2.78 20.64 16.71
CA ASN A 46 -3.76 21.65 16.24
C ASN A 46 -3.14 22.52 15.15
N ILE A 47 -2.74 21.89 14.03
CA ILE A 47 -2.11 22.57 12.90
C ILE A 47 -3.23 23.11 11.99
N ALA A 48 -3.16 24.41 11.66
CA ALA A 48 -4.09 24.99 10.70
C ALA A 48 -3.98 24.29 9.33
N PHE A 49 -5.11 24.21 8.62
CA PHE A 49 -5.14 23.56 7.30
C PHE A 49 -4.14 24.20 6.31
N SER A 50 -4.01 25.54 6.33
CA SER A 50 -3.04 26.28 5.51
C SER A 50 -1.60 25.88 5.77
N ASP A 51 -1.25 25.56 7.01
CA ASP A 51 0.09 25.21 7.41
C ASP A 51 0.39 23.76 7.05
N SER A 52 -0.54 22.83 7.27
CA SER A 52 -0.42 21.43 6.81
C SER A 52 -0.22 21.35 5.29
N ILE A 53 -0.98 22.10 4.50
CA ILE A 53 -0.82 22.14 3.03
C ILE A 53 0.53 22.75 2.65
N ARG A 54 0.92 23.86 3.28
CA ARG A 54 2.20 24.52 2.97
C ARG A 54 3.38 23.59 3.25
N GLU A 55 3.36 22.90 4.37
CA GLU A 55 4.39 21.92 4.73
C GLU A 55 4.44 20.77 3.73
N PHE A 56 3.28 20.19 3.39
CA PHE A 56 3.19 19.12 2.40
C PHE A 56 3.73 19.54 1.03
N VAL A 57 3.32 20.73 0.55
CA VAL A 57 3.78 21.26 -0.75
C VAL A 57 5.29 21.52 -0.73
N SER A 58 5.82 22.10 0.34
CA SER A 58 7.26 22.37 0.43
C SER A 58 8.12 21.12 0.44
N ARG A 59 7.67 20.03 1.09
CA ARG A 59 8.36 18.73 1.09
C ARG A 59 8.26 18.00 -0.25
N ASN A 60 7.22 18.25 -1.04
CA ASN A 60 6.90 17.52 -2.27
C ASN A 60 6.90 18.42 -3.52
N ILE A 61 7.57 19.56 -3.47
CA ILE A 61 7.45 20.64 -4.48
C ILE A 61 7.69 20.15 -5.91
N MET A 62 8.76 19.38 -6.14
CA MET A 62 9.11 18.89 -7.48
C MET A 62 8.06 17.90 -8.00
N SER A 63 7.57 17.02 -7.14
CA SER A 63 6.56 16.03 -7.48
C SER A 63 5.21 16.69 -7.78
N ILE A 64 4.85 17.75 -7.04
CA ILE A 64 3.60 18.49 -7.25
C ILE A 64 3.64 19.32 -8.53
N ILE A 65 4.76 20.00 -8.80
CA ILE A 65 4.91 20.80 -10.02
C ILE A 65 4.87 19.93 -11.28
N SER A 66 5.47 18.73 -11.22
CA SER A 66 5.47 17.78 -12.34
C SER A 66 4.20 16.93 -12.43
N CYS A 67 3.22 17.13 -11.55
CA CYS A 67 2.00 16.33 -11.52
C CYS A 67 1.02 16.78 -12.61
N PRO A 68 0.67 15.92 -13.58
CA PRO A 68 -0.38 16.21 -14.54
C PRO A 68 -1.71 16.52 -13.82
N GLY A 69 -2.39 17.56 -14.24
CA GLY A 69 -3.64 18.05 -13.63
C GLY A 69 -3.43 19.03 -12.48
N MET A 70 -2.22 19.61 -12.33
CA MET A 70 -1.92 20.74 -11.43
C MET A 70 -1.52 22.01 -12.18
N GLU A 71 -1.56 21.99 -13.49
CA GLU A 71 -1.11 23.08 -14.34
C GLU A 71 -2.02 24.32 -14.21
N LEU A 72 -3.33 24.10 -14.17
CA LEU A 72 -4.30 25.19 -14.14
C LEU A 72 -4.69 25.59 -12.72
N PRO A 73 -4.95 26.89 -12.49
CA PRO A 73 -5.41 27.36 -11.17
C PRO A 73 -6.66 26.65 -10.65
N LYS A 74 -7.61 26.32 -11.53
CA LYS A 74 -8.85 25.59 -11.17
C LYS A 74 -8.56 24.20 -10.59
N ASP A 75 -7.54 23.51 -11.08
CA ASP A 75 -7.18 22.17 -10.63
C ASP A 75 -6.54 22.21 -9.25
N ARG A 76 -5.70 23.22 -9.00
CA ARG A 76 -5.12 23.49 -7.67
C ARG A 76 -6.18 23.86 -6.65
N ILE A 77 -7.17 24.66 -7.04
CA ILE A 77 -8.32 25.00 -6.18
C ILE A 77 -9.10 23.73 -5.82
N ARG A 78 -9.40 22.88 -6.81
CA ARG A 78 -10.10 21.62 -6.60
C ARG A 78 -9.33 20.68 -5.67
N PHE A 79 -8.01 20.52 -5.88
CA PHE A 79 -7.17 19.72 -5.00
C PHE A 79 -7.22 20.21 -3.55
N THR A 80 -7.14 21.55 -3.35
CA THR A 80 -7.22 22.17 -2.03
C THR A 80 -8.58 21.94 -1.37
N GLN A 81 -9.68 22.03 -2.14
CA GLN A 81 -11.04 21.77 -1.64
C GLN A 81 -11.21 20.30 -1.24
N ASP A 82 -10.75 19.37 -2.09
CA ASP A 82 -10.78 17.93 -1.79
C ASP A 82 -9.96 17.61 -0.52
N ALA A 83 -8.77 18.21 -0.38
CA ALA A 83 -7.93 18.07 0.81
C ALA A 83 -8.61 18.61 2.08
N GLN A 84 -9.27 19.77 1.99
CA GLN A 84 -9.99 20.37 3.12
C GLN A 84 -11.16 19.49 3.60
N ILE A 85 -11.89 18.90 2.65
CA ILE A 85 -12.97 17.95 2.95
C ILE A 85 -12.38 16.75 3.69
N GLN A 86 -11.25 16.19 3.21
CA GLN A 86 -10.63 15.02 3.84
C GLN A 86 -10.11 15.33 5.24
N LYS A 87 -9.45 16.47 5.45
CA LYS A 87 -9.00 16.88 6.80
C LYS A 87 -10.16 16.96 7.78
N ARG A 88 -11.27 17.62 7.37
CA ARG A 88 -12.48 17.72 8.20
C ARG A 88 -13.06 16.34 8.53
N ASN A 89 -13.18 15.47 7.53
CA ASN A 89 -13.72 14.13 7.73
C ASN A 89 -12.83 13.28 8.63
N ILE A 90 -11.50 13.28 8.43
CA ILE A 90 -10.54 12.58 9.28
C ILE A 90 -10.67 13.07 10.73
N SER A 91 -10.70 14.37 10.95
CA SER A 91 -10.86 14.96 12.29
C SER A 91 -12.14 14.48 12.97
N HIS A 92 -13.25 14.41 12.24
CA HIS A 92 -14.51 13.90 12.78
C HIS A 92 -14.48 12.39 13.02
N LEU A 93 -13.99 11.61 12.05
CA LEU A 93 -13.97 10.14 12.13
C LEU A 93 -13.06 9.65 13.25
N ILE A 94 -11.88 10.24 13.43
CA ILE A 94 -10.92 9.87 14.48
C ILE A 94 -11.30 10.49 15.83
N GLY A 95 -11.77 11.73 15.84
CA GLY A 95 -12.08 12.46 17.07
C GLY A 95 -13.43 12.09 17.71
N ALA A 96 -14.42 11.68 16.92
CA ALA A 96 -15.77 11.39 17.40
C ALA A 96 -16.24 9.97 17.06
N SER A 97 -16.19 9.56 15.78
CA SER A 97 -16.78 8.27 15.36
C SER A 97 -16.00 7.07 15.90
N LEU A 98 -14.67 7.12 15.88
CA LEU A 98 -13.82 6.04 16.35
C LEU A 98 -13.95 5.79 17.85
N PRO A 99 -13.90 6.80 18.73
CA PRO A 99 -14.15 6.62 20.17
C PRO A 99 -15.51 6.04 20.50
N GLN A 100 -16.53 6.32 19.69
CA GLN A 100 -17.87 5.72 19.86
C GLN A 100 -17.93 4.27 19.40
N SER A 101 -17.08 3.89 18.45
CA SER A 101 -17.05 2.55 17.86
C SER A 101 -16.20 1.55 18.67
N ILE A 102 -15.25 2.05 19.47
CA ILE A 102 -14.30 1.24 20.22
C ILE A 102 -14.51 1.47 21.72
N LYS A 103 -14.88 0.41 22.40
CA LYS A 103 -15.00 0.46 23.87
C LYS A 103 -13.64 0.78 24.50
N ASP A 104 -13.62 1.70 25.43
CA ASP A 104 -12.42 2.13 26.17
C ASP A 104 -11.29 2.69 25.27
N TYR A 105 -11.65 3.27 24.12
CA TYR A 105 -10.69 3.91 23.24
C TYR A 105 -9.84 4.95 23.98
N ASN A 106 -8.55 4.91 23.76
CA ASN A 106 -7.64 5.95 24.19
C ASN A 106 -6.51 6.13 23.14
N ARG A 107 -5.98 7.33 23.05
CA ARG A 107 -4.94 7.64 22.06
C ARG A 107 -3.59 6.97 22.37
N LYS A 108 -3.32 6.64 23.64
CA LYS A 108 -2.05 6.00 24.04
C LYS A 108 -1.90 4.58 23.45
N GLY A 109 -3.01 3.94 23.12
CA GLY A 109 -3.00 2.63 22.46
C GLY A 109 -2.80 2.69 20.95
N VAL A 110 -2.67 3.89 20.35
CA VAL A 110 -2.52 4.06 18.90
C VAL A 110 -1.06 3.97 18.49
N VAL A 111 -0.81 3.18 17.44
CA VAL A 111 0.47 3.13 16.74
C VAL A 111 0.19 3.44 15.27
N LEU A 112 0.85 4.48 14.75
CA LEU A 112 0.72 4.89 13.35
C LEU A 112 1.82 4.25 12.52
N GLU A 113 1.46 3.88 11.31
CA GLU A 113 2.34 3.30 10.30
C GLU A 113 3.24 2.13 10.78
N PRO A 114 2.78 1.23 11.69
CA PRO A 114 3.59 0.09 12.07
C PRO A 114 3.84 -0.82 10.88
N SER A 115 5.10 -1.24 10.71
CA SER A 115 5.49 -2.17 9.67
C SER A 115 5.56 -3.59 10.21
N PHE A 116 4.93 -4.51 9.51
CA PHE A 116 4.86 -5.92 9.86
C PHE A 116 5.35 -6.79 8.71
N PHE A 117 5.87 -7.95 9.06
CA PHE A 117 6.20 -8.99 8.09
C PHE A 117 5.86 -10.37 8.66
N SER A 118 5.67 -11.33 7.80
CA SER A 118 5.49 -12.73 8.18
C SER A 118 6.26 -13.61 7.21
N GLU A 119 7.23 -14.36 7.73
CA GLU A 119 7.99 -15.34 6.96
C GLU A 119 7.06 -16.46 6.46
N VAL A 120 6.17 -16.92 7.32
CA VAL A 120 5.21 -17.99 6.99
C VAL A 120 4.33 -17.62 5.79
N LEU A 121 3.85 -16.38 5.75
CA LEU A 121 3.03 -15.89 4.65
C LEU A 121 3.87 -15.33 3.49
N GLY A 122 5.15 -15.02 3.69
CA GLY A 122 5.99 -14.32 2.72
C GLY A 122 5.39 -12.98 2.31
N ILE A 123 4.85 -12.23 3.25
CA ILE A 123 4.19 -10.94 3.05
C ILE A 123 4.73 -9.96 4.07
N GLN A 124 4.94 -8.73 3.62
CA GLN A 124 5.20 -7.58 4.48
C GLN A 124 4.19 -6.48 4.18
N GLY A 125 3.92 -5.62 5.16
CA GLY A 125 3.02 -4.49 4.98
C GLY A 125 3.16 -3.47 6.08
N ARG A 126 2.74 -2.25 5.78
CA ARG A 126 2.67 -1.14 6.72
C ARG A 126 1.20 -0.74 6.86
N LEU A 127 0.69 -0.84 8.08
CA LEU A 127 -0.66 -0.40 8.42
C LEU A 127 -0.67 1.12 8.53
N ASP A 128 -1.81 1.74 8.23
CA ASP A 128 -1.95 3.18 8.50
C ASP A 128 -2.19 3.44 10.00
N PHE A 129 -2.97 2.58 10.65
CA PHE A 129 -3.35 2.80 12.04
C PHE A 129 -3.62 1.46 12.76
N LEU A 130 -2.95 1.25 13.88
CA LEU A 130 -3.19 0.16 14.81
C LEU A 130 -3.58 0.74 16.16
N TRP A 131 -4.65 0.24 16.77
CA TRP A 131 -4.96 0.49 18.16
C TRP A 131 -4.88 -0.80 18.96
N GLN A 132 -4.21 -0.73 20.10
CA GLN A 132 -4.08 -1.86 21.02
C GLN A 132 -4.30 -1.42 22.46
N LYS A 133 -5.12 -2.20 23.18
CA LYS A 133 -5.27 -2.13 24.61
C LYS A 133 -5.35 -3.54 25.18
N ASP A 134 -4.46 -3.89 26.09
CA ASP A 134 -4.32 -5.24 26.64
C ASP A 134 -4.14 -6.27 25.49
N LYS A 135 -5.14 -7.12 25.29
CA LYS A 135 -5.17 -8.10 24.19
C LYS A 135 -6.04 -7.67 23.01
N ASP A 136 -6.80 -6.61 23.16
CA ASP A 136 -7.70 -6.14 22.09
C ASP A 136 -6.95 -5.31 21.06
N ILE A 137 -7.05 -5.71 19.80
CA ILE A 137 -6.40 -5.07 18.67
C ILE A 137 -7.46 -4.63 17.65
N ILE A 138 -7.32 -3.41 17.15
CA ILE A 138 -8.13 -2.89 16.04
C ILE A 138 -7.20 -2.38 14.94
N ILE A 139 -7.48 -2.80 13.72
CA ILE A 139 -6.77 -2.41 12.51
C ILE A 139 -7.63 -1.44 11.74
N ILE A 140 -7.06 -0.31 11.33
CA ILE A 140 -7.73 0.66 10.46
C ILE A 140 -6.81 0.97 9.29
N GLU A 141 -7.32 0.79 8.09
CA GLU A 141 -6.65 1.15 6.84
C GLU A 141 -7.33 2.38 6.23
N GLN A 142 -6.57 3.44 6.00
CA GLN A 142 -7.08 4.68 5.43
C GLN A 142 -7.11 4.63 3.91
N LYS A 143 -8.17 5.18 3.32
CA LYS A 143 -8.32 5.35 1.87
C LYS A 143 -8.85 6.74 1.55
N SER A 144 -8.06 7.52 0.81
CA SER A 144 -8.45 8.85 0.30
C SER A 144 -9.37 8.80 -0.92
N GLY A 145 -9.45 7.62 -1.56
CA GLY A 145 -10.24 7.37 -2.76
C GLY A 145 -11.70 7.00 -2.48
N LYS A 146 -12.38 6.60 -3.55
CA LYS A 146 -13.78 6.16 -3.47
C LYS A 146 -13.89 4.74 -2.93
N GLY A 147 -14.90 4.52 -2.06
CA GLY A 147 -15.45 3.19 -1.82
C GLY A 147 -16.44 2.76 -2.91
N ASP A 148 -17.00 1.57 -2.76
CA ASP A 148 -18.19 1.18 -3.53
C ASP A 148 -19.45 1.74 -2.85
N PHE A 149 -20.58 1.65 -3.56
CA PHE A 149 -21.88 2.04 -3.02
C PHE A 149 -22.93 0.96 -3.25
N VAL A 150 -23.92 0.95 -2.40
CA VAL A 150 -25.19 0.28 -2.71
C VAL A 150 -25.81 1.01 -3.91
N PRO A 151 -26.47 0.32 -4.83
CA PRO A 151 -27.17 1.00 -5.94
C PRO A 151 -28.06 2.14 -5.43
N TYR A 152 -28.05 3.28 -6.11
CA TYR A 152 -28.85 4.46 -5.71
C TYR A 152 -30.36 4.19 -5.67
N THR A 153 -30.82 3.12 -6.33
CA THR A 153 -32.20 2.62 -6.30
C THR A 153 -32.53 1.83 -5.04
N SER A 154 -31.52 1.47 -4.24
CA SER A 154 -31.75 0.72 -3.00
C SER A 154 -32.25 1.62 -1.89
N PRO A 155 -33.21 1.20 -1.05
CA PRO A 155 -33.65 1.93 0.14
C PRO A 155 -32.51 2.19 1.15
N SER A 156 -31.45 1.39 1.11
CA SER A 156 -30.28 1.54 1.99
C SER A 156 -29.16 2.43 1.40
N TYR A 157 -29.41 3.09 0.26
CA TYR A 157 -28.43 4.01 -0.32
C TYR A 157 -28.20 5.23 0.57
N ASN A 158 -26.96 5.46 0.94
CA ASN A 158 -26.52 6.68 1.61
C ASN A 158 -25.22 7.18 0.95
N PRO A 159 -25.19 8.37 0.35
CA PRO A 159 -24.00 8.90 -0.31
C PRO A 159 -22.84 9.19 0.65
N ASN A 160 -23.10 9.27 1.95
CA ASN A 160 -22.10 9.52 2.99
C ASN A 160 -21.44 8.24 3.54
N ILE A 161 -22.04 7.08 3.28
CA ILE A 161 -21.56 5.77 3.77
C ILE A 161 -21.11 4.93 2.59
N PRO A 162 -19.80 4.80 2.35
CA PRO A 162 -19.30 3.94 1.30
C PRO A 162 -19.39 2.47 1.70
N LYS A 163 -19.63 1.60 0.70
CA LYS A 163 -19.42 0.18 0.85
C LYS A 163 -17.94 -0.15 0.69
N VAL A 164 -17.45 -1.11 1.46
CA VAL A 164 -16.08 -1.57 1.38
C VAL A 164 -15.80 -2.18 -0.01
N ARG A 165 -14.72 -1.71 -0.66
CA ARG A 165 -14.23 -2.34 -1.88
C ARG A 165 -13.45 -3.61 -1.56
N GLU A 166 -13.66 -4.68 -2.34
CA GLU A 166 -12.99 -5.97 -2.12
C GLU A 166 -11.46 -5.86 -2.02
N PRO A 167 -10.74 -5.12 -2.89
CA PRO A 167 -9.28 -4.99 -2.76
C PRO A 167 -8.81 -4.34 -1.46
N HIS A 168 -9.54 -3.33 -0.98
CA HIS A 168 -9.23 -2.67 0.28
C HIS A 168 -9.52 -3.60 1.47
N TRP A 169 -10.59 -4.37 1.38
CA TRP A 169 -10.94 -5.37 2.38
C TRP A 169 -9.89 -6.48 2.46
N VAL A 170 -9.47 -7.02 1.31
CA VAL A 170 -8.40 -8.03 1.22
C VAL A 170 -7.11 -7.51 1.85
N GLN A 171 -6.74 -6.26 1.59
CA GLN A 171 -5.56 -5.65 2.21
C GLN A 171 -5.66 -5.64 3.74
N ALA A 172 -6.77 -5.20 4.29
CA ALA A 172 -7.00 -5.15 5.73
C ALA A 172 -7.02 -6.56 6.37
N LEU A 173 -7.59 -7.56 5.67
CA LEU A 173 -7.53 -8.97 6.10
C LEU A 173 -6.10 -9.53 6.12
N LEU A 174 -5.28 -9.16 5.13
CA LEU A 174 -3.87 -9.56 5.09
C LEU A 174 -3.09 -8.98 6.26
N TYR A 175 -3.38 -7.77 6.72
CA TYR A 175 -2.78 -7.22 7.93
C TYR A 175 -3.20 -8.00 9.19
N GLY A 176 -4.46 -8.39 9.29
CA GLY A 176 -4.88 -9.30 10.36
C GLY A 176 -4.13 -10.63 10.34
N ALA A 177 -3.93 -11.20 9.15
CA ALA A 177 -3.15 -12.42 8.99
C ALA A 177 -1.66 -12.22 9.34
N LEU A 178 -1.06 -11.08 9.00
CA LEU A 178 0.31 -10.74 9.42
C LEU A 178 0.45 -10.76 10.94
N LEU A 179 -0.48 -10.16 11.67
CA LEU A 179 -0.48 -10.17 13.14
C LEU A 179 -0.64 -11.59 13.69
N THR A 180 -1.52 -12.38 13.11
CA THR A 180 -1.78 -13.75 13.57
C THR A 180 -0.59 -14.68 13.32
N TYR A 181 -0.03 -14.66 12.13
CA TYR A 181 1.01 -15.63 11.71
C TYR A 181 2.45 -15.13 11.85
N GLY A 182 2.64 -13.83 12.07
CA GLY A 182 3.96 -13.24 12.26
C GLY A 182 4.25 -12.76 13.67
N TYR A 183 3.21 -12.54 14.49
CA TYR A 183 3.34 -11.94 15.83
C TYR A 183 2.51 -12.65 16.89
N ASP A 184 2.15 -13.90 16.66
CA ASP A 184 1.44 -14.78 17.61
C ASP A 184 0.16 -14.17 18.22
N LYS A 185 -0.51 -13.30 17.45
CA LYS A 185 -1.80 -12.73 17.87
C LYS A 185 -2.93 -13.67 17.51
N TYR A 186 -3.73 -14.05 18.51
CA TYR A 186 -4.88 -14.89 18.24
C TYR A 186 -5.92 -14.12 17.42
N PRO A 187 -6.63 -14.77 16.47
CA PRO A 187 -7.72 -14.13 15.71
C PRO A 187 -8.79 -13.50 16.59
N SER A 188 -8.99 -14.02 17.82
CA SER A 188 -9.93 -13.48 18.81
C SER A 188 -9.47 -12.17 19.45
N GLU A 189 -8.19 -11.84 19.38
CA GLU A 189 -7.64 -10.58 19.87
C GLU A 189 -7.86 -9.44 18.84
N ILE A 190 -8.03 -9.78 17.56
CA ILE A 190 -8.35 -8.81 16.50
C ILE A 190 -9.85 -8.54 16.53
N ARG A 191 -10.23 -7.58 17.40
CA ARG A 191 -11.64 -7.22 17.65
C ARG A 191 -12.31 -6.50 16.50
N GLY A 192 -11.53 -5.82 15.65
CA GLY A 192 -12.09 -5.11 14.52
C GLY A 192 -11.06 -4.86 13.41
N ILE A 193 -11.56 -4.96 12.20
CA ILE A 193 -10.86 -4.53 10.99
C ILE A 193 -11.76 -3.48 10.34
N MET A 194 -11.25 -2.26 10.17
CA MET A 194 -12.02 -1.14 9.67
C MET A 194 -11.32 -0.48 8.49
N LEU A 195 -12.10 0.14 7.63
CA LEU A 195 -11.61 1.02 6.58
C LEU A 195 -12.08 2.45 6.86
N LEU A 196 -11.15 3.39 6.79
CA LEU A 196 -11.42 4.80 6.93
C LEU A 196 -11.37 5.46 5.54
N TYR A 197 -12.53 5.68 4.94
CA TYR A 197 -12.65 6.41 3.68
C TYR A 197 -12.76 7.91 3.95
N SER A 198 -11.64 8.61 3.98
CA SER A 198 -11.56 10.04 4.35
C SER A 198 -12.34 11.00 3.43
N LYS A 199 -12.72 10.52 2.25
CA LYS A 199 -13.59 11.28 1.33
C LYS A 199 -15.01 11.48 1.84
N TYR A 200 -15.50 10.67 2.78
CA TYR A 200 -16.89 10.63 3.23
C TYR A 200 -17.00 10.99 4.70
N SER A 201 -18.07 11.71 5.05
CA SER A 201 -18.34 12.15 6.43
C SER A 201 -18.61 10.98 7.39
N GLU A 202 -19.18 9.89 6.88
CA GLU A 202 -19.45 8.64 7.60
C GLU A 202 -18.59 7.50 7.04
N GLY A 203 -17.33 7.82 6.75
CA GLY A 203 -16.42 6.93 6.03
C GLY A 203 -15.72 5.86 6.89
N LEU A 204 -15.99 5.76 8.19
CA LEU A 204 -15.46 4.68 9.04
C LEU A 204 -16.36 3.44 8.92
N VAL A 205 -15.89 2.44 8.20
CA VAL A 205 -16.68 1.26 7.86
C VAL A 205 -16.02 0.00 8.40
N SER A 206 -16.78 -0.80 9.14
CA SER A 206 -16.33 -2.10 9.64
C SER A 206 -16.23 -3.11 8.49
N SER A 207 -15.13 -3.87 8.47
CA SER A 207 -14.87 -4.96 7.54
C SER A 207 -15.01 -6.29 8.27
N PRO A 208 -15.99 -7.12 7.93
CA PRO A 208 -16.14 -8.41 8.60
C PRO A 208 -14.98 -9.35 8.27
N ASN A 209 -14.71 -10.27 9.17
CA ASN A 209 -13.75 -11.34 8.91
C ASN A 209 -14.26 -12.23 7.76
N ALA A 210 -13.39 -12.52 6.80
CA ALA A 210 -13.71 -13.30 5.61
C ALA A 210 -12.58 -14.27 5.26
N PRO A 211 -12.48 -15.42 5.92
CA PRO A 211 -11.42 -16.41 5.67
C PRO A 211 -11.29 -16.82 4.21
N GLN A 212 -12.41 -16.91 3.48
CA GLN A 212 -12.40 -17.26 2.07
C GLN A 212 -11.69 -16.21 1.19
N LEU A 213 -11.86 -14.90 1.49
CA LEU A 213 -11.13 -13.84 0.81
C LEU A 213 -9.64 -13.88 1.16
N LEU A 214 -9.31 -14.16 2.41
CA LEU A 214 -7.92 -14.34 2.82
C LEU A 214 -7.25 -15.49 2.06
N HIS A 215 -7.89 -16.66 1.96
CA HIS A 215 -7.36 -17.78 1.19
C HIS A 215 -7.19 -17.44 -0.30
N ARG A 216 -8.15 -16.72 -0.89
CA ARG A 216 -8.00 -16.20 -2.25
C ARG A 216 -6.81 -15.27 -2.40
N ALA A 217 -6.59 -14.37 -1.45
CA ALA A 217 -5.46 -13.44 -1.47
C ALA A 217 -4.11 -14.19 -1.37
N ILE A 218 -3.98 -15.18 -0.50
CA ILE A 218 -2.77 -16.00 -0.38
C ILE A 218 -2.51 -16.79 -1.68
N ARG A 219 -3.55 -17.38 -2.27
CA ARG A 219 -3.44 -18.04 -3.58
C ARG A 219 -2.96 -17.07 -4.66
N MET A 220 -3.50 -15.86 -4.66
CA MET A 220 -3.11 -14.80 -5.59
C MET A 220 -1.63 -14.42 -5.42
N ARG A 221 -1.17 -14.30 -4.17
CA ARG A 221 0.25 -14.06 -3.88
C ARG A 221 1.14 -15.16 -4.46
N ASN A 222 0.76 -16.42 -4.31
CA ASN A 222 1.52 -17.53 -4.87
C ASN A 222 1.59 -17.46 -6.40
N LEU A 223 0.49 -17.12 -7.06
CA LEU A 223 0.45 -16.94 -8.51
C LEU A 223 1.31 -15.76 -8.97
N LEU A 224 1.32 -14.66 -8.22
CA LEU A 224 2.20 -13.50 -8.49
C LEU A 224 3.66 -13.89 -8.39
N ALA A 225 4.07 -14.55 -7.30
CA ALA A 225 5.43 -15.02 -7.11
C ALA A 225 5.85 -16.00 -8.21
N TRP A 226 4.96 -16.90 -8.60
CA TRP A 226 5.20 -17.83 -9.71
C TRP A 226 5.39 -17.11 -11.05
N SER A 227 4.56 -16.10 -11.33
CA SER A 227 4.71 -15.31 -12.57
C SER A 227 6.03 -14.55 -12.63
N GLU A 228 6.54 -14.02 -11.53
CA GLU A 228 7.86 -13.39 -11.49
C GLU A 228 8.98 -14.38 -11.84
N ILE A 229 8.91 -15.60 -11.32
CA ILE A 229 9.86 -16.67 -11.65
C ILE A 229 9.78 -17.05 -13.14
N LEU A 230 8.57 -17.16 -13.69
CA LEU A 230 8.38 -17.46 -15.11
C LEU A 230 8.96 -16.35 -16.00
N TYR A 231 8.69 -15.10 -15.70
CA TYR A 231 9.21 -13.96 -16.49
C TYR A 231 10.73 -13.90 -16.47
N ALA A 232 11.35 -14.17 -15.33
CA ALA A 232 12.80 -14.23 -15.22
C ALA A 232 13.41 -15.40 -16.03
N LYS A 233 12.75 -16.57 -16.02
CA LYS A 233 13.28 -17.79 -16.69
C LYS A 233 12.95 -17.85 -18.19
N GLU A 234 11.73 -17.57 -18.56
CA GLU A 234 11.21 -17.78 -19.92
C GLU A 234 11.11 -16.50 -20.72
N GLY A 235 11.06 -15.32 -20.06
CA GLY A 235 10.93 -14.03 -20.71
C GLY A 235 9.47 -13.57 -20.81
N LEU A 236 9.27 -12.51 -21.60
CA LEU A 236 8.04 -11.72 -21.66
C LEU A 236 7.49 -11.64 -23.11
N ASP A 237 7.71 -12.69 -23.92
CA ASP A 237 7.33 -12.70 -25.31
C ASP A 237 5.82 -12.47 -25.55
N ILE A 238 5.00 -12.79 -24.56
CA ILE A 238 3.57 -12.51 -24.55
C ILE A 238 3.24 -11.03 -24.81
N LEU A 239 4.14 -10.10 -24.43
CA LEU A 239 3.94 -8.66 -24.64
C LEU A 239 3.74 -8.32 -26.12
N THR A 240 4.32 -9.10 -27.04
CA THR A 240 4.21 -8.86 -28.49
C THR A 240 2.84 -9.18 -29.06
N SER A 241 2.04 -9.96 -28.37
CA SER A 241 0.70 -10.39 -28.78
C SER A 241 -0.43 -9.73 -27.97
N LEU A 242 -0.11 -8.89 -27.00
CA LEU A 242 -1.13 -8.22 -26.20
C LEU A 242 -1.89 -7.19 -27.04
N THR A 243 -3.20 -7.20 -26.89
CA THR A 243 -4.10 -6.20 -27.46
C THR A 243 -4.92 -5.52 -26.35
N PRO A 244 -5.44 -4.30 -26.57
CA PRO A 244 -6.32 -3.65 -25.61
C PRO A 244 -7.52 -4.52 -25.22
N ASP A 245 -8.10 -5.25 -26.17
CA ASP A 245 -9.26 -6.10 -25.90
C ASP A 245 -8.94 -7.29 -24.97
N MET A 246 -7.73 -7.83 -25.03
CA MET A 246 -7.26 -8.86 -24.07
C MET A 246 -7.16 -8.33 -22.64
N LEU A 247 -6.98 -7.03 -22.47
CA LEU A 247 -6.89 -6.34 -21.18
C LEU A 247 -8.26 -5.93 -20.63
N ASN A 248 -9.33 -5.99 -21.46
CA ASN A 248 -10.69 -5.64 -21.09
C ASN A 248 -11.44 -6.83 -20.43
N LYS A 249 -10.93 -7.32 -19.31
CA LYS A 249 -11.58 -8.44 -18.59
C LYS A 249 -12.96 -8.10 -18.01
N LYS A 250 -13.20 -6.83 -17.72
CA LYS A 250 -14.50 -6.34 -17.24
C LYS A 250 -15.53 -6.18 -18.36
N LYS A 251 -15.13 -6.46 -19.62
CA LYS A 251 -15.97 -6.30 -20.80
C LYS A 251 -16.64 -4.90 -20.85
N MET A 252 -15.85 -3.90 -20.54
CA MET A 252 -16.30 -2.50 -20.62
C MET A 252 -16.67 -2.15 -22.05
N THR A 253 -17.73 -1.40 -22.20
CA THR A 253 -18.26 -0.92 -23.48
C THR A 253 -18.64 0.57 -23.39
N GLY A 254 -18.97 1.17 -24.54
CA GLY A 254 -19.41 2.57 -24.61
C GLY A 254 -18.25 3.58 -24.52
N ARG A 255 -18.60 4.86 -24.37
CA ARG A 255 -17.67 5.98 -24.49
C ARG A 255 -16.46 5.89 -23.57
N LEU A 256 -16.61 5.38 -22.33
CA LEU A 256 -15.49 5.24 -21.39
C LEU A 256 -14.41 4.29 -21.95
N TRP A 257 -14.83 3.19 -22.56
CA TRP A 257 -13.90 2.23 -23.15
C TRP A 257 -13.35 2.76 -24.49
N GLU A 258 -14.21 3.14 -25.41
CA GLU A 258 -13.81 3.46 -26.80
C GLU A 258 -13.03 4.78 -26.91
N ASP A 259 -13.44 5.81 -26.15
CA ASP A 259 -12.87 7.15 -26.28
C ASP A 259 -11.69 7.41 -25.32
N TYR A 260 -11.57 6.65 -24.22
CA TYR A 260 -10.56 6.94 -23.18
C TYR A 260 -9.63 5.77 -22.88
N ILE A 261 -10.16 4.59 -22.50
CA ILE A 261 -9.29 3.50 -21.99
C ILE A 261 -8.59 2.79 -23.13
N ARG A 262 -9.31 2.36 -24.15
CA ARG A 262 -8.76 1.63 -25.29
C ARG A 262 -7.68 2.40 -26.06
N PRO A 263 -7.83 3.71 -26.36
CA PRO A 263 -6.78 4.50 -26.99
C PRO A 263 -5.49 4.57 -26.15
N GLN A 264 -5.60 4.79 -24.85
CA GLN A 264 -4.43 4.82 -23.95
C GLN A 264 -3.69 3.48 -23.92
N LEU A 265 -4.42 2.38 -23.90
CA LEU A 265 -3.82 1.04 -23.97
C LEU A 265 -3.19 0.78 -25.34
N SER A 266 -3.81 1.24 -26.40
CA SER A 266 -3.26 1.14 -27.77
C SER A 266 -1.97 1.96 -27.90
N GLU A 267 -1.93 3.16 -27.38
CA GLU A 267 -0.74 4.01 -27.34
C GLU A 267 0.40 3.35 -26.55
N LEU A 268 0.09 2.78 -25.38
CA LEU A 268 1.06 2.08 -24.54
C LEU A 268 1.66 0.85 -25.24
N LEU A 269 0.87 0.10 -25.98
CA LEU A 269 1.31 -1.14 -26.66
C LEU A 269 1.91 -0.88 -28.04
N SER A 270 1.62 0.26 -28.67
CA SER A 270 2.03 0.57 -30.04
C SER A 270 3.55 0.53 -30.26
N PRO A 271 4.43 0.99 -29.36
CA PRO A 271 5.88 0.91 -29.56
C PRO A 271 6.37 -0.53 -29.74
N ILE A 272 5.80 -1.47 -28.97
CA ILE A 272 6.16 -2.90 -29.09
C ILE A 272 5.61 -3.49 -30.40
N ALA A 273 4.39 -3.13 -30.77
CA ALA A 273 3.73 -3.62 -31.98
C ALA A 273 4.41 -3.11 -33.26
N SER A 274 4.86 -1.85 -33.28
CA SER A 274 5.50 -1.20 -34.42
C SER A 274 7.01 -1.41 -34.53
N ALA A 275 7.65 -1.91 -33.45
CA ALA A 275 9.09 -2.14 -33.41
C ALA A 275 9.55 -3.15 -34.50
N SER A 276 10.72 -2.93 -35.06
CA SER A 276 11.39 -3.89 -35.95
C SER A 276 11.69 -5.20 -35.19
N LYS A 277 11.97 -6.27 -35.92
CA LYS A 277 12.30 -7.57 -35.32
C LYS A 277 13.51 -7.46 -34.38
N LEU A 278 14.51 -6.67 -34.72
CA LEU A 278 15.72 -6.52 -33.90
C LEU A 278 15.43 -5.72 -32.61
N GLU A 279 14.74 -4.60 -32.72
CA GLU A 279 14.35 -3.78 -31.57
C GLU A 279 13.49 -4.55 -30.61
N ARG A 280 12.52 -5.31 -31.11
CA ARG A 280 11.65 -6.16 -30.30
C ARG A 280 12.44 -7.24 -29.57
N LEU A 281 13.37 -7.91 -30.28
CA LEU A 281 14.23 -8.94 -29.68
C LEU A 281 15.13 -8.34 -28.59
N TYR A 282 15.73 -7.18 -28.84
CA TYR A 282 16.54 -6.48 -27.85
C TYR A 282 15.73 -6.12 -26.60
N TYR A 283 14.57 -5.51 -26.82
CA TYR A 283 13.68 -5.09 -25.70
C TYR A 283 13.25 -6.28 -24.83
N LEU A 284 12.79 -7.37 -25.43
CA LEU A 284 12.36 -8.56 -24.67
C LEU A 284 13.51 -9.23 -23.92
N ARG A 285 14.70 -9.29 -24.51
CA ARG A 285 15.90 -9.81 -23.82
C ARG A 285 16.33 -8.93 -22.67
N PHE A 286 16.24 -7.62 -22.83
CA PHE A 286 16.56 -6.68 -21.77
C PHE A 286 15.54 -6.74 -20.62
N LEU A 287 14.25 -6.84 -20.93
CA LEU A 287 13.23 -7.06 -19.90
C LEU A 287 13.45 -8.38 -19.14
N ARG A 288 13.75 -9.45 -19.84
CA ARG A 288 14.08 -10.74 -19.20
C ARG A 288 15.30 -10.62 -18.29
N PHE A 289 16.32 -9.92 -18.73
CA PHE A 289 17.49 -9.63 -17.90
C PHE A 289 17.09 -8.88 -16.62
N LEU A 290 16.30 -7.81 -16.74
CA LEU A 290 15.82 -7.06 -15.57
C LEU A 290 14.99 -7.91 -14.60
N GLU A 291 14.08 -8.74 -15.10
CA GLU A 291 13.28 -9.66 -14.25
C GLU A 291 14.18 -10.69 -13.55
N ASN A 292 15.20 -11.18 -14.25
CA ASN A 292 16.18 -12.10 -13.66
C ASN A 292 17.01 -11.42 -12.58
N GLU A 293 17.51 -10.20 -12.80
CA GLU A 293 18.25 -9.44 -11.80
C GLU A 293 17.37 -9.13 -10.57
N GLN A 294 16.10 -8.79 -10.77
CA GLN A 294 15.17 -8.57 -9.67
C GLN A 294 14.89 -9.85 -8.88
N LEU A 295 14.80 -10.99 -9.55
CA LEU A 295 14.64 -12.28 -8.90
C LEU A 295 15.89 -12.64 -8.11
N LEU A 296 17.09 -12.48 -8.70
CA LEU A 296 18.36 -12.75 -8.03
C LEU A 296 18.58 -11.84 -6.82
N ALA A 297 18.25 -10.55 -6.93
CA ALA A 297 18.30 -9.64 -5.79
C ALA A 297 17.41 -10.09 -4.62
N LYS A 298 16.32 -10.80 -4.90
CA LYS A 298 15.44 -11.35 -3.86
C LYS A 298 15.97 -12.65 -3.27
N VAL A 299 16.36 -13.60 -4.12
CA VAL A 299 16.67 -14.99 -3.70
C VAL A 299 18.15 -15.33 -3.69
N GLY A 300 19.01 -14.45 -4.17
CA GLY A 300 20.42 -14.70 -4.34
C GLY A 300 20.76 -15.65 -5.48
N ASN A 301 22.04 -15.83 -5.71
CA ASN A 301 22.56 -16.67 -6.78
C ASN A 301 23.12 -18.02 -6.26
N LYS A 302 22.77 -18.43 -5.04
CA LYS A 302 23.22 -19.65 -4.35
C LYS A 302 24.70 -19.67 -3.96
N THR A 303 25.42 -18.59 -4.07
CA THR A 303 26.76 -18.44 -3.51
C THR A 303 26.66 -17.84 -2.12
N LYS A 304 27.61 -18.16 -1.22
CA LYS A 304 27.65 -17.57 0.12
C LYS A 304 27.85 -16.04 0.10
N GLU A 305 28.40 -15.52 -0.99
CA GLU A 305 28.71 -14.10 -1.16
C GLU A 305 27.51 -13.30 -1.69
N ASP A 306 26.51 -13.95 -2.31
CA ASP A 306 25.35 -13.32 -2.88
C ASP A 306 24.08 -14.11 -2.54
N SER A 307 23.64 -13.97 -1.31
CA SER A 307 22.49 -14.70 -0.77
C SER A 307 21.15 -14.00 -1.01
N GLY A 308 21.16 -12.77 -1.56
CA GLY A 308 19.99 -11.97 -1.84
C GLY A 308 19.21 -11.54 -0.58
N PHE A 309 18.14 -10.80 -0.77
CA PHE A 309 17.32 -10.31 0.34
C PHE A 309 16.67 -11.42 1.18
N ALA A 310 16.43 -12.59 0.57
CA ALA A 310 15.85 -13.75 1.26
C ALA A 310 16.75 -14.30 2.38
N SER A 311 18.07 -14.07 2.34
CA SER A 311 19.00 -14.44 3.42
C SER A 311 18.65 -13.76 4.73
N THR A 312 18.13 -12.55 4.67
CA THR A 312 17.64 -11.83 5.87
C THR A 312 16.63 -12.65 6.67
N TRP A 313 15.90 -13.54 6.01
CA TRP A 313 14.87 -14.40 6.61
C TRP A 313 15.32 -15.83 6.83
N ASN A 314 16.06 -16.38 5.87
CA ASN A 314 16.37 -17.81 5.79
C ASN A 314 17.70 -18.20 6.46
N ASP A 315 18.65 -17.25 6.58
CA ASP A 315 19.94 -17.55 7.17
C ASP A 315 19.84 -17.66 8.70
N THR A 316 20.70 -18.50 9.26
CA THR A 316 20.81 -18.60 10.72
C THR A 316 21.36 -17.31 11.33
N LEU A 317 21.16 -17.11 12.62
CA LEU A 317 21.71 -15.96 13.33
C LEU A 317 23.25 -15.91 13.21
N GLU A 318 23.91 -17.07 13.25
CA GLU A 318 25.36 -17.18 13.11
C GLU A 318 25.85 -16.78 11.72
N ASP A 319 25.15 -17.22 10.67
CA ASP A 319 25.48 -16.84 9.30
C ASP A 319 25.27 -15.32 9.08
N LYS A 320 24.21 -14.77 9.63
CA LYS A 320 23.92 -13.31 9.57
C LYS A 320 25.00 -12.49 10.27
N LYS A 321 25.49 -12.95 11.42
CA LYS A 321 26.61 -12.32 12.14
C LYS A 321 27.91 -12.43 11.36
N ALA A 322 28.22 -13.61 10.84
CA ALA A 322 29.43 -13.83 10.06
C ALA A 322 29.46 -12.98 8.77
N ALA A 323 28.28 -12.71 8.18
CA ALA A 323 28.13 -11.83 7.02
C ALA A 323 28.08 -10.34 7.36
N GLY A 324 28.05 -9.94 8.64
CA GLY A 324 27.89 -8.56 9.06
C GLY A 324 26.51 -7.95 8.76
N ASN A 325 25.50 -8.79 8.58
CA ASN A 325 24.14 -8.38 8.21
C ASN A 325 23.22 -8.11 9.41
N ILE A 326 23.71 -8.36 10.63
CA ILE A 326 22.96 -8.17 11.86
C ILE A 326 23.87 -7.74 13.00
N ASP A 327 23.42 -6.77 13.75
CA ASP A 327 23.98 -6.43 15.05
C ASP A 327 23.16 -7.13 16.14
N ASP A 328 23.83 -7.90 16.97
CA ASP A 328 23.19 -8.54 18.13
C ASP A 328 23.60 -7.85 19.43
N LYS A 329 22.94 -8.26 20.53
CA LYS A 329 23.17 -7.69 21.86
C LYS A 329 22.97 -6.17 21.94
N LEU A 330 22.03 -5.65 21.16
CA LEU A 330 21.59 -4.27 21.21
C LEU A 330 20.47 -4.12 22.26
N HIS A 331 20.61 -3.11 23.13
CA HIS A 331 19.57 -2.72 24.06
C HIS A 331 19.09 -1.33 23.75
N ILE A 332 17.79 -1.10 23.95
CA ILE A 332 17.23 0.24 23.91
C ILE A 332 17.70 0.97 25.18
N ALA A 333 18.63 1.90 25.03
CA ALA A 333 19.14 2.73 26.12
C ALA A 333 18.25 3.95 26.41
N GLY A 334 17.38 4.30 25.49
CA GLY A 334 16.43 5.39 25.60
C GLY A 334 15.79 5.72 24.26
N TYR A 335 14.78 6.57 24.31
CA TYR A 335 14.11 7.08 23.11
C TYR A 335 13.77 8.56 23.30
N ASP A 336 13.71 9.28 22.19
CA ASP A 336 13.28 10.66 22.15
C ASP A 336 11.87 10.72 21.55
N CYS A 337 10.93 11.36 22.22
CA CYS A 337 9.55 11.52 21.76
C CYS A 337 9.33 12.92 21.19
N GLU A 338 8.47 13.02 20.19
CA GLU A 338 8.11 14.31 19.58
C GLU A 338 7.11 15.08 20.44
N ASP A 339 6.33 14.40 21.26
CA ASP A 339 5.29 14.97 22.08
C ASP A 339 5.51 14.72 23.57
N LYS A 340 4.91 15.59 24.41
CA LYS A 340 4.96 15.46 25.87
C LYS A 340 4.23 14.23 26.42
N GLN A 341 3.44 13.55 25.58
CA GLN A 341 2.64 12.38 25.94
C GLN A 341 3.35 11.07 25.59
N GLU A 342 4.55 11.14 25.03
CA GLU A 342 5.38 9.97 24.63
C GLU A 342 4.66 9.03 23.64
N THR A 343 3.78 9.58 22.81
CA THR A 343 3.00 8.79 21.84
C THR A 343 3.68 8.66 20.47
N SER A 344 4.75 9.45 20.22
CA SER A 344 5.48 9.48 18.96
C SER A 344 6.97 9.42 19.20
N VAL A 345 7.58 8.29 18.88
CA VAL A 345 9.02 8.08 18.99
C VAL A 345 9.73 8.69 17.79
N ARG A 346 10.60 9.68 18.02
CA ARG A 346 11.40 10.36 17.01
C ARG A 346 12.74 9.67 16.77
N GLY A 347 13.31 9.12 17.83
CA GLY A 347 14.61 8.46 17.76
C GLY A 347 14.77 7.43 18.88
N ILE A 348 15.50 6.36 18.58
CA ILE A 348 15.84 5.32 19.53
C ILE A 348 17.35 5.35 19.75
N LYS A 349 17.78 5.41 21.01
CA LYS A 349 19.19 5.27 21.39
C LYS A 349 19.47 3.81 21.67
N LEU A 350 20.40 3.25 20.92
CA LEU A 350 20.83 1.85 21.09
C LEU A 350 22.18 1.83 21.81
N ARG A 351 22.41 0.81 22.64
CA ARG A 351 23.69 0.54 23.28
C ARG A 351 24.04 -0.93 23.04
N PHE A 352 25.27 -1.19 22.68
CA PHE A 352 25.82 -2.55 22.68
C PHE A 352 26.13 -3.02 24.11
N GLU A 353 25.93 -4.30 24.41
CA GLU A 353 26.34 -4.89 25.70
C GLU A 353 27.83 -4.85 25.91
N GLU A 354 28.60 -5.05 24.82
CA GLU A 354 30.05 -5.01 24.83
C GLU A 354 30.52 -4.01 23.76
N PRO A 355 31.59 -3.22 24.04
CA PRO A 355 32.16 -2.36 23.01
C PRO A 355 32.68 -3.27 21.88
N GLN A 356 32.24 -3.00 20.66
CA GLN A 356 32.80 -3.65 19.48
C GLN A 356 34.26 -3.23 19.34
N SER A 357 35.16 -4.20 19.28
CA SER A 357 36.59 -4.05 19.08
C SER A 357 36.92 -3.59 17.66
#